data_5267dd07768f09bcf1bbdaaf7ea8c808
#
_entry.id   5267dd07768f09bcf1bbdaaf7ea8c808
#
_cell.length_a   1.000
_cell.length_b   1.000
_cell.length_c   1.000
_cell.angle_alpha   90.00
_cell.angle_beta   90.00
_cell.angle_gamma   90.00
#
_symmetry.space_group_name_H-M   'P 1'
#
loop_
_entity.id
_entity.type
_entity.pdbx_description
1 polymer ?
#
loop_
_entity_poly.entity_id
_entity_poly.type
_entity_poly.pdbx_seq_one_letter_code
_entity_poly.pdbx_strand_id
1 'polypeptide(L)'
;MSEQTEHTVNSPTESSQRPAPQEILGQAGRRGPFRYGERIQVTDTKGRKNTFLLDPHGYFQSVRGSFHHRDVVGMDEGSVIETDTGHELLLLRPLLADYVLSMPRGAQVVYPKDSGQVIAMGDIFPGARVLEAGVGSGALTMNLLSAIGEGGHLLSIERREDFAQIAASNVDAWFARHHPAWELRTGDFADVVAARVEPGSIDRVVLDMLAPWENVEAASQALAPGGLFLAYVATVTQLSRTVEALRHSGLFTEPESWESMVRTWNVDGLAVRPDHRMVAHTGFLLTARRLAAGSQPLTRKRPPARGAYDEGGYWLPDDVKERTSTDKKVRRVLRDCRAKQPSDATPVLSGSADDSQDGGDHV
;
A
#
# COMPACT_ATOMS: atom_id res chain seq x y z
N MET A 1 -81.19 -17.85 14.50
CA MET A 1 -80.03 -17.24 15.23
C MET A 1 -78.84 -17.67 14.46
N SER A 2 -78.35 -16.80 13.55
CA SER A 2 -77.29 -17.05 12.65
C SER A 2 -76.15 -16.05 13.02
N GLU A 3 -75.04 -16.58 13.53
CA GLU A 3 -73.86 -15.78 13.77
C GLU A 3 -73.04 -15.69 12.45
N GLN A 4 -72.93 -14.45 12.00
CA GLN A 4 -72.03 -14.11 10.90
C GLN A 4 -70.62 -13.82 11.47
N THR A 5 -69.67 -14.61 11.11
CA THR A 5 -68.25 -14.41 11.41
C THR A 5 -67.67 -13.49 10.33
N GLU A 6 -67.34 -12.26 10.67
CA GLU A 6 -66.58 -11.35 9.82
C GLU A 6 -65.13 -11.78 9.74
N HIS A 7 -64.66 -12.14 8.55
CA HIS A 7 -63.26 -12.32 8.24
C HIS A 7 -62.61 -10.95 7.92
N THR A 8 -61.85 -10.42 8.87
CA THR A 8 -60.99 -9.26 8.65
C THR A 8 -59.76 -9.69 7.90
N VAL A 9 -59.62 -9.30 6.64
CA VAL A 9 -58.42 -9.50 5.82
C VAL A 9 -57.45 -8.37 6.19
N ASN A 10 -56.44 -8.71 6.97
CA ASN A 10 -55.28 -7.84 7.20
C ASN A 10 -54.37 -7.88 5.97
N SER A 11 -54.30 -6.78 5.25
CA SER A 11 -53.32 -6.54 4.20
C SER A 11 -51.97 -6.15 4.87
N PRO A 12 -50.87 -6.82 4.57
CA PRO A 12 -49.54 -6.34 4.99
C PRO A 12 -49.05 -5.31 3.98
N THR A 13 -49.17 -4.05 4.31
CA THR A 13 -48.40 -2.96 3.69
C THR A 13 -47.05 -2.92 4.36
N GLU A 14 -46.18 -3.85 4.06
CA GLU A 14 -44.74 -3.68 4.27
C GLU A 14 -44.18 -2.84 3.13
N SER A 15 -44.04 -1.55 3.39
CA SER A 15 -43.17 -0.67 2.62
C SER A 15 -41.75 -1.18 2.81
N SER A 16 -41.26 -1.92 1.82
CA SER A 16 -39.82 -2.25 1.73
C SER A 16 -39.07 -0.95 1.50
N GLN A 17 -38.73 -0.25 2.57
CA GLN A 17 -37.71 0.79 2.54
C GLN A 17 -36.44 0.10 2.12
N ARG A 18 -35.98 0.39 0.89
CA ARG A 18 -34.61 0.05 0.47
C ARG A 18 -33.69 0.65 1.54
N PRO A 19 -32.80 -0.15 2.14
CA PRO A 19 -31.81 0.39 3.06
C PRO A 19 -31.04 1.49 2.33
N ALA A 20 -30.86 2.63 2.99
CA ALA A 20 -30.00 3.69 2.52
C ALA A 20 -28.65 3.09 2.12
N PRO A 21 -27.95 3.64 1.11
CA PRO A 21 -26.64 3.15 0.72
C PRO A 21 -25.78 3.10 1.99
N GLN A 22 -25.51 1.89 2.48
CA GLN A 22 -24.56 1.74 3.59
C GLN A 22 -23.23 2.21 3.06
N GLU A 23 -22.63 3.18 3.73
CA GLU A 23 -21.24 3.57 3.50
C GLU A 23 -20.39 2.30 3.39
N ILE A 24 -19.73 2.11 2.25
CA ILE A 24 -18.86 0.97 2.03
C ILE A 24 -17.60 1.25 2.85
N LEU A 25 -17.58 0.72 4.06
CA LEU A 25 -16.51 0.92 5.01
C LEU A 25 -15.46 -0.19 4.83
N GLY A 26 -14.35 0.10 4.12
CA GLY A 26 -13.15 -0.72 4.08
C GLY A 26 -13.40 -2.24 3.97
N GLN A 27 -12.92 -3.00 4.95
CA GLN A 27 -13.06 -4.46 4.95
C GLN A 27 -14.51 -4.97 5.08
N ALA A 28 -15.41 -4.22 5.71
CA ALA A 28 -16.82 -4.58 5.83
C ALA A 28 -17.55 -4.58 4.47
N GLY A 29 -17.08 -3.79 3.51
CA GLY A 29 -17.59 -3.76 2.15
C GLY A 29 -17.28 -4.98 1.27
N ARG A 30 -16.43 -5.91 1.74
CA ARG A 30 -15.96 -7.06 0.95
C ARG A 30 -16.88 -8.28 0.97
N ARG A 31 -18.11 -8.15 1.42
CA ARG A 31 -19.07 -9.26 1.53
C ARG A 31 -20.43 -8.91 0.93
N GLY A 32 -21.15 -9.93 0.52
CA GLY A 32 -22.47 -9.83 -0.07
C GLY A 32 -22.47 -9.40 -1.54
N PRO A 33 -23.64 -9.14 -2.11
CA PRO A 33 -23.78 -8.74 -3.51
C PRO A 33 -23.03 -7.46 -3.86
N PHE A 34 -22.65 -7.31 -5.12
CA PHE A 34 -21.94 -6.12 -5.61
C PHE A 34 -22.81 -4.86 -5.52
N ARG A 35 -22.20 -3.73 -5.16
CA ARG A 35 -22.84 -2.42 -4.98
C ARG A 35 -22.13 -1.34 -5.78
N TYR A 36 -22.84 -0.28 -6.13
CA TYR A 36 -22.17 0.90 -6.71
C TYR A 36 -21.08 1.45 -5.76
N GLY A 37 -20.02 1.96 -6.35
CA GLY A 37 -18.84 2.42 -5.63
C GLY A 37 -17.83 1.32 -5.30
N GLU A 38 -18.17 0.04 -5.48
CA GLU A 38 -17.22 -1.06 -5.29
C GLU A 38 -16.33 -1.24 -6.52
N ARG A 39 -15.10 -1.68 -6.26
CA ARG A 39 -14.15 -2.06 -7.30
C ARG A 39 -14.33 -3.52 -7.67
N ILE A 40 -14.52 -3.77 -8.96
CA ILE A 40 -14.74 -5.09 -9.52
C ILE A 40 -13.56 -5.47 -10.42
N GLN A 41 -13.18 -6.73 -10.38
CA GLN A 41 -12.25 -7.35 -11.30
C GLN A 41 -13.01 -8.35 -12.17
N VAL A 42 -12.94 -8.17 -13.47
CA VAL A 42 -13.40 -9.17 -14.43
C VAL A 42 -12.21 -10.02 -14.88
N THR A 43 -12.42 -11.32 -14.98
CA THR A 43 -11.43 -12.27 -15.47
C THR A 43 -12.00 -13.05 -16.67
N ASP A 44 -11.31 -13.05 -17.78
CA ASP A 44 -11.72 -13.81 -18.97
C ASP A 44 -11.22 -15.28 -18.92
N THR A 45 -11.68 -16.09 -19.86
CA THR A 45 -11.30 -17.51 -20.00
C THR A 45 -9.81 -17.77 -20.22
N LYS A 46 -9.02 -16.73 -20.52
CA LYS A 46 -7.55 -16.78 -20.62
C LYS A 46 -6.84 -16.26 -19.35
N GLY A 47 -7.60 -15.98 -18.28
CA GLY A 47 -7.07 -15.46 -17.03
C GLY A 47 -6.65 -13.98 -17.07
N ARG A 48 -7.00 -13.22 -18.12
CA ARG A 48 -6.70 -11.79 -18.21
C ARG A 48 -7.68 -11.02 -17.33
N LYS A 49 -7.14 -10.14 -16.51
CA LYS A 49 -7.86 -9.39 -15.50
C LYS A 49 -7.98 -7.92 -15.90
N ASN A 50 -9.17 -7.34 -15.72
CA ASN A 50 -9.42 -5.91 -15.83
C ASN A 50 -10.18 -5.45 -14.60
N THR A 51 -9.86 -4.26 -14.09
CA THR A 51 -10.44 -3.73 -12.86
C THR A 51 -11.07 -2.38 -13.14
N PHE A 52 -12.29 -2.17 -12.66
CA PHE A 52 -13.04 -0.91 -12.77
C PHE A 52 -13.88 -0.65 -11.52
N LEU A 53 -14.39 0.57 -11.39
CA LEU A 53 -15.29 0.97 -10.32
C LEU A 53 -16.73 0.87 -10.82
N LEU A 54 -17.63 0.26 -10.04
CA LEU A 54 -19.05 0.23 -10.36
C LEU A 54 -19.68 1.61 -10.20
N ASP A 55 -20.13 2.16 -11.32
CA ASP A 55 -20.77 3.48 -11.41
C ASP A 55 -22.21 3.33 -11.94
N PRO A 56 -23.21 4.10 -11.45
CA PRO A 56 -24.59 4.01 -11.91
C PRO A 56 -24.78 4.20 -13.42
N HIS A 57 -23.90 5.01 -14.02
CA HIS A 57 -23.91 5.30 -15.46
C HIS A 57 -22.75 4.61 -16.20
N GLY A 58 -22.00 3.76 -15.49
CA GLY A 58 -20.80 3.12 -15.99
C GLY A 58 -21.08 2.04 -17.01
N TYR A 59 -20.06 1.81 -17.83
CA TYR A 59 -20.07 0.84 -18.91
C TYR A 59 -18.69 0.19 -19.02
N PHE A 60 -18.64 -1.11 -18.94
CA PHE A 60 -17.42 -1.88 -19.19
C PHE A 60 -17.29 -2.19 -20.67
N GLN A 61 -16.10 -1.95 -21.21
CA GLN A 61 -15.79 -2.28 -22.62
C GLN A 61 -14.41 -2.91 -22.73
N SER A 62 -14.33 -3.97 -23.50
CA SER A 62 -13.08 -4.67 -23.82
C SER A 62 -13.13 -5.25 -25.23
N VAL A 63 -12.04 -5.85 -25.68
CA VAL A 63 -12.01 -6.61 -26.94
C VAL A 63 -12.90 -7.85 -26.93
N ARG A 64 -13.51 -8.19 -25.79
CA ARG A 64 -14.42 -9.32 -25.59
C ARG A 64 -15.87 -8.88 -25.43
N GLY A 65 -16.19 -7.68 -25.86
CA GLY A 65 -17.51 -7.10 -25.72
C GLY A 65 -17.66 -6.26 -24.47
N SER A 66 -18.88 -6.00 -24.11
CA SER A 66 -19.27 -4.96 -23.17
C SER A 66 -20.53 -5.33 -22.40
N PHE A 67 -20.74 -4.62 -21.27
CA PHE A 67 -21.95 -4.68 -20.47
C PHE A 67 -22.09 -3.40 -19.63
N HIS A 68 -23.29 -3.10 -19.16
CA HIS A 68 -23.52 -1.98 -18.23
C HIS A 68 -23.17 -2.37 -16.79
N HIS A 69 -22.62 -1.45 -16.03
CA HIS A 69 -22.31 -1.68 -14.61
C HIS A 69 -23.56 -2.01 -13.78
N ARG A 70 -24.73 -1.48 -14.16
CA ARG A 70 -26.02 -1.80 -13.51
C ARG A 70 -26.38 -3.30 -13.60
N ASP A 71 -25.85 -4.02 -14.60
CA ASP A 71 -26.14 -5.43 -14.79
C ASP A 71 -25.36 -6.30 -13.78
N VAL A 72 -24.33 -5.74 -13.16
CA VAL A 72 -23.48 -6.39 -12.15
C VAL A 72 -23.98 -6.12 -10.73
N VAL A 73 -24.58 -4.96 -10.50
CA VAL A 73 -25.04 -4.59 -9.15
C VAL A 73 -26.16 -5.54 -8.68
N GLY A 74 -25.98 -6.09 -7.48
CA GLY A 74 -26.87 -7.11 -6.92
C GLY A 74 -26.48 -8.55 -7.24
N MET A 75 -25.52 -8.80 -8.15
CA MET A 75 -24.95 -10.13 -8.34
C MET A 75 -24.00 -10.48 -7.19
N ASP A 76 -23.92 -11.74 -6.87
CA ASP A 76 -22.96 -12.25 -5.88
C ASP A 76 -21.54 -12.31 -6.47
N GLU A 77 -20.54 -12.16 -5.61
CA GLU A 77 -19.14 -12.37 -5.98
C GLU A 77 -18.92 -13.83 -6.43
N GLY A 78 -18.17 -13.99 -7.51
CA GLY A 78 -18.01 -15.30 -8.18
C GLY A 78 -19.03 -15.58 -9.28
N SER A 79 -19.94 -14.64 -9.56
CA SER A 79 -20.86 -14.73 -10.69
C SER A 79 -20.14 -14.58 -12.03
N VAL A 80 -20.76 -15.13 -13.07
CA VAL A 80 -20.33 -14.98 -14.46
C VAL A 80 -21.34 -14.10 -15.18
N ILE A 81 -20.86 -13.10 -15.92
CA ILE A 81 -21.67 -12.24 -16.80
C ILE A 81 -21.29 -12.52 -18.26
N GLU A 82 -22.29 -12.58 -19.12
CA GLU A 82 -22.10 -12.66 -20.57
C GLU A 82 -22.09 -11.25 -21.16
N THR A 83 -21.11 -10.98 -22.04
CA THR A 83 -21.02 -9.71 -22.77
C THR A 83 -21.95 -9.70 -23.97
N ASP A 84 -22.17 -8.53 -24.58
CA ASP A 84 -22.94 -8.34 -25.82
C ASP A 84 -22.40 -9.14 -27.04
N THR A 85 -21.18 -9.65 -26.93
CA THR A 85 -20.55 -10.51 -27.97
C THR A 85 -20.50 -11.99 -27.57
N GLY A 86 -21.22 -12.41 -26.52
CA GLY A 86 -21.32 -13.79 -26.06
C GLY A 86 -20.10 -14.34 -25.35
N HIS A 87 -19.24 -13.46 -24.81
CA HIS A 87 -18.10 -13.90 -23.99
C HIS A 87 -18.43 -13.86 -22.51
N GLU A 88 -18.05 -14.91 -21.82
CA GLU A 88 -18.21 -15.03 -20.38
C GLU A 88 -17.04 -14.36 -19.62
N LEU A 89 -17.37 -13.59 -18.58
CA LEU A 89 -16.42 -12.93 -17.70
C LEU A 89 -16.79 -13.25 -16.24
N LEU A 90 -15.81 -13.76 -15.48
CA LEU A 90 -15.95 -13.99 -14.04
C LEU A 90 -15.80 -12.67 -13.28
N LEU A 91 -16.73 -12.40 -12.37
CA LEU A 91 -16.80 -11.19 -11.56
C LEU A 91 -16.28 -11.48 -10.15
N LEU A 92 -15.23 -10.78 -9.73
CA LEU A 92 -14.64 -10.87 -8.37
C LEU A 92 -14.33 -9.47 -7.82
N ARG A 93 -14.23 -9.35 -6.51
CA ARG A 93 -13.53 -8.21 -5.92
C ARG A 93 -12.01 -8.44 -6.06
N PRO A 94 -11.23 -7.41 -6.46
CA PRO A 94 -9.79 -7.60 -6.59
C PRO A 94 -9.15 -7.88 -5.24
N LEU A 95 -8.18 -8.77 -5.20
CA LEU A 95 -7.28 -8.88 -4.07
C LEU A 95 -6.38 -7.65 -4.01
N LEU A 96 -5.85 -7.31 -2.82
CA LEU A 96 -4.90 -6.20 -2.68
C LEU A 96 -3.69 -6.37 -3.62
N ALA A 97 -3.20 -7.60 -3.75
CA ALA A 97 -2.11 -7.92 -4.69
C ALA A 97 -2.45 -7.56 -6.14
N ASP A 98 -3.67 -7.86 -6.59
CA ASP A 98 -4.12 -7.53 -7.96
C ASP A 98 -4.26 -6.00 -8.11
N TYR A 99 -4.80 -5.32 -7.08
CA TYR A 99 -4.95 -3.87 -7.11
C TYR A 99 -3.62 -3.14 -7.19
N VAL A 100 -2.67 -3.47 -6.33
CA VAL A 100 -1.32 -2.89 -6.31
C VAL A 100 -0.62 -3.01 -7.67
N LEU A 101 -0.80 -4.14 -8.37
CA LEU A 101 -0.19 -4.37 -9.68
C LEU A 101 -0.91 -3.63 -10.82
N SER A 102 -2.19 -3.28 -10.65
CA SER A 102 -3.05 -2.67 -11.69
C SER A 102 -3.42 -1.20 -11.43
N MET A 103 -3.18 -0.67 -10.23
CA MET A 103 -3.54 0.70 -9.87
C MET A 103 -2.75 1.75 -10.69
N PRO A 104 -3.27 2.96 -10.85
CA PRO A 104 -2.52 4.09 -11.41
C PRO A 104 -1.27 4.37 -10.59
N ARG A 105 -0.11 4.47 -11.26
CA ARG A 105 1.16 4.66 -10.55
C ARG A 105 2.12 5.58 -11.28
N GLY A 106 2.83 6.39 -10.52
CA GLY A 106 3.91 7.25 -10.98
C GLY A 106 5.30 6.65 -10.76
N ALA A 107 5.45 5.81 -9.73
CA ALA A 107 6.68 5.14 -9.33
C ALA A 107 6.61 3.62 -9.46
N GLN A 108 7.76 2.97 -9.34
CA GLN A 108 7.84 1.53 -9.12
C GLN A 108 7.20 1.21 -7.76
N VAL A 109 6.46 0.12 -7.68
CA VAL A 109 5.82 -0.34 -6.44
C VAL A 109 6.58 -1.50 -5.83
N VAL A 110 6.54 -1.62 -4.52
CA VAL A 110 6.94 -2.85 -3.83
C VAL A 110 5.99 -3.95 -4.25
N TYR A 111 6.54 -5.04 -4.77
CA TYR A 111 5.74 -6.16 -5.27
C TYR A 111 5.04 -6.91 -4.13
N PRO A 112 3.88 -7.53 -4.37
CA PRO A 112 3.15 -8.29 -3.34
C PRO A 112 3.97 -9.35 -2.62
N LYS A 113 4.93 -10.00 -3.32
CA LYS A 113 5.83 -10.98 -2.70
C LYS A 113 6.75 -10.35 -1.64
N ASP A 114 7.16 -9.08 -1.86
CA ASP A 114 8.03 -8.34 -0.96
C ASP A 114 7.23 -7.66 0.15
N SER A 115 6.08 -7.06 -0.17
CA SER A 115 5.20 -6.49 0.86
C SER A 115 4.70 -7.56 1.85
N GLY A 116 4.44 -8.78 1.38
CA GLY A 116 4.16 -9.93 2.25
C GLY A 116 5.32 -10.24 3.20
N GLN A 117 6.57 -10.15 2.72
CA GLN A 117 7.75 -10.30 3.57
C GLN A 117 7.91 -9.12 4.55
N VAL A 118 7.64 -7.90 4.13
CA VAL A 118 7.64 -6.73 5.03
C VAL A 118 6.67 -6.96 6.20
N ILE A 119 5.47 -7.42 5.92
CA ILE A 119 4.47 -7.67 6.97
C ILE A 119 4.92 -8.81 7.90
N ALA A 120 5.33 -9.95 7.34
CA ALA A 120 5.65 -11.15 8.13
C ALA A 120 7.00 -11.01 8.86
N MET A 121 8.07 -10.64 8.16
CA MET A 121 9.42 -10.53 8.74
C MET A 121 9.64 -9.21 9.49
N GLY A 122 8.85 -8.19 9.17
CA GLY A 122 8.79 -6.94 9.92
C GLY A 122 7.93 -7.06 11.19
N ASP A 123 7.23 -8.20 11.37
CA ASP A 123 6.29 -8.40 12.48
C ASP A 123 5.34 -7.21 12.63
N ILE A 124 4.70 -6.83 11.51
CA ILE A 124 3.69 -5.76 11.50
C ILE A 124 2.39 -6.31 12.07
N PHE A 125 2.05 -5.91 13.28
CA PHE A 125 0.93 -6.49 14.05
C PHE A 125 -0.26 -5.51 14.16
N PRO A 126 -1.48 -6.01 14.42
CA PRO A 126 -2.64 -5.16 14.66
C PRO A 126 -2.42 -4.21 15.85
N GLY A 127 -2.66 -2.93 15.63
CA GLY A 127 -2.44 -1.89 16.65
C GLY A 127 -1.03 -1.31 16.66
N ALA A 128 -0.11 -1.78 15.81
CA ALA A 128 1.26 -1.26 15.75
C ALA A 128 1.32 0.22 15.35
N ARG A 129 2.30 0.93 15.86
CA ARG A 129 2.69 2.29 15.46
C ARG A 129 3.83 2.18 14.46
N VAL A 130 3.54 2.48 13.21
CA VAL A 130 4.47 2.31 12.08
C VAL A 130 4.83 3.67 11.49
N LEU A 131 6.10 3.85 11.19
CA LEU A 131 6.64 4.98 10.45
C LEU A 131 7.13 4.48 9.10
N GLU A 132 6.53 4.98 8.03
CA GLU A 132 6.87 4.65 6.65
C GLU A 132 7.49 5.85 5.96
N ALA A 133 8.51 5.62 5.11
CA ALA A 133 8.98 6.66 4.20
C ALA A 133 9.33 6.09 2.82
N GLY A 134 9.08 6.92 1.79
CA GLY A 134 9.13 6.52 0.40
C GLY A 134 7.80 5.93 -0.06
N VAL A 135 6.72 6.65 0.18
CA VAL A 135 5.32 6.20 -0.05
C VAL A 135 5.04 5.88 -1.51
N GLY A 136 5.63 6.63 -2.42
CA GLY A 136 5.50 6.43 -3.85
C GLY A 136 4.04 6.47 -4.32
N SER A 137 3.51 5.33 -4.77
CA SER A 137 2.11 5.23 -5.21
C SER A 137 1.16 4.65 -4.14
N GLY A 138 1.64 4.44 -2.90
CA GLY A 138 0.84 3.94 -1.77
C GLY A 138 0.68 2.41 -1.72
N ALA A 139 1.46 1.66 -2.50
CA ALA A 139 1.35 0.20 -2.55
C ALA A 139 1.69 -0.47 -1.21
N LEU A 140 2.83 -0.11 -0.62
CA LEU A 140 3.24 -0.63 0.67
C LEU A 140 2.35 -0.09 1.78
N THR A 141 2.00 1.20 1.73
CA THR A 141 1.07 1.86 2.65
C THR A 141 -0.23 1.08 2.83
N MET A 142 -0.87 0.64 1.73
CA MET A 142 -2.11 -0.16 1.81
C MET A 142 -1.90 -1.50 2.50
N ASN A 143 -0.76 -2.16 2.30
CA ASN A 143 -0.42 -3.41 2.99
C ASN A 143 -0.20 -3.16 4.49
N LEU A 144 0.54 -2.11 4.86
CA LEU A 144 0.77 -1.72 6.25
C LEU A 144 -0.55 -1.38 6.96
N LEU A 145 -1.40 -0.54 6.36
CA LEU A 145 -2.72 -0.19 6.91
C LEU A 145 -3.62 -1.41 7.09
N SER A 146 -3.60 -2.33 6.12
CA SER A 146 -4.37 -3.58 6.22
C SER A 146 -3.88 -4.47 7.38
N ALA A 147 -2.58 -4.43 7.69
CA ALA A 147 -2.00 -5.23 8.76
C ALA A 147 -2.21 -4.62 10.16
N ILE A 148 -2.00 -3.31 10.31
CA ILE A 148 -2.16 -2.64 11.61
C ILE A 148 -3.63 -2.43 12.00
N GLY A 149 -4.53 -2.40 11.01
CA GLY A 149 -5.96 -2.12 11.21
C GLY A 149 -6.23 -0.70 11.72
N GLU A 150 -7.49 -0.44 12.06
CA GLU A 150 -7.94 0.90 12.51
C GLU A 150 -7.44 1.27 13.91
N GLY A 151 -7.05 0.29 14.72
CA GLY A 151 -6.49 0.50 16.05
C GLY A 151 -5.00 0.82 16.07
N GLY A 152 -4.32 0.73 14.92
CA GLY A 152 -2.91 1.10 14.76
C GLY A 152 -2.72 2.56 14.39
N HIS A 153 -1.48 2.94 14.11
CA HIS A 153 -1.14 4.27 13.59
C HIS A 153 -0.01 4.14 12.55
N LEU A 154 -0.23 4.65 11.35
CA LEU A 154 0.76 4.73 10.28
C LEU A 154 1.01 6.20 9.94
N LEU A 155 2.22 6.67 10.24
CA LEU A 155 2.74 7.93 9.72
C LEU A 155 3.59 7.64 8.48
N SER A 156 3.11 8.09 7.32
CA SER A 156 3.81 7.93 6.04
C SER A 156 4.41 9.27 5.61
N ILE A 157 5.69 9.26 5.25
CA ILE A 157 6.44 10.45 4.85
C ILE A 157 6.86 10.32 3.39
N GLU A 158 6.45 11.28 2.57
CA GLU A 158 6.84 11.37 1.15
C GLU A 158 7.46 12.74 0.88
N ARG A 159 8.65 12.76 0.29
CA ARG A 159 9.33 14.01 0.00
C ARG A 159 8.69 14.80 -1.14
N ARG A 160 8.03 14.10 -2.05
CA ARG A 160 7.46 14.65 -3.27
C ARG A 160 5.95 14.79 -3.16
N GLU A 161 5.47 16.01 -3.25
CA GLU A 161 4.05 16.35 -3.18
C GLU A 161 3.20 15.61 -4.23
N ASP A 162 3.71 15.51 -5.47
CA ASP A 162 3.02 14.81 -6.56
C ASP A 162 2.82 13.30 -6.27
N PHE A 163 3.79 12.66 -5.63
CA PHE A 163 3.64 11.26 -5.20
C PHE A 163 2.75 11.13 -3.97
N ALA A 164 2.82 12.05 -3.02
CA ALA A 164 1.92 12.06 -1.87
C ALA A 164 0.45 12.12 -2.34
N GLN A 165 0.14 12.97 -3.33
CA GLN A 165 -1.21 13.07 -3.92
C GLN A 165 -1.64 11.77 -4.64
N ILE A 166 -0.73 11.13 -5.38
CA ILE A 166 -1.00 9.84 -6.03
C ILE A 166 -1.27 8.77 -4.97
N ALA A 167 -0.45 8.70 -3.92
CA ALA A 167 -0.62 7.74 -2.84
C ALA A 167 -1.96 7.95 -2.12
N ALA A 168 -2.29 9.20 -1.74
CA ALA A 168 -3.57 9.53 -1.11
C ALA A 168 -4.75 9.04 -1.97
N SER A 169 -4.72 9.36 -3.27
CA SER A 169 -5.77 8.95 -4.20
C SER A 169 -5.92 7.43 -4.33
N ASN A 170 -4.81 6.68 -4.34
CA ASN A 170 -4.85 5.22 -4.45
C ASN A 170 -5.31 4.56 -3.14
N VAL A 171 -4.81 5.04 -1.99
CA VAL A 171 -5.18 4.51 -0.67
C VAL A 171 -6.66 4.76 -0.40
N ASP A 172 -7.14 5.98 -0.60
CA ASP A 172 -8.56 6.33 -0.42
C ASP A 172 -9.46 5.53 -1.39
N ALA A 173 -9.01 5.33 -2.64
CA ALA A 173 -9.73 4.50 -3.60
C ALA A 173 -9.78 3.01 -3.21
N TRP A 174 -8.76 2.50 -2.52
CA TRP A 174 -8.74 1.12 -2.03
C TRP A 174 -9.66 0.91 -0.84
N PHE A 175 -9.59 1.81 0.15
CA PHE A 175 -10.38 1.73 1.37
C PHE A 175 -11.78 2.35 1.22
N ALA A 176 -12.09 2.96 0.07
CA ALA A 176 -13.31 3.73 -0.21
C ALA A 176 -13.53 4.93 0.74
N ARG A 177 -12.51 5.30 1.50
CA ARG A 177 -12.48 6.43 2.42
C ARG A 177 -11.03 6.72 2.83
N HIS A 178 -10.82 7.85 3.49
CA HIS A 178 -9.59 8.07 4.22
C HIS A 178 -9.48 7.06 5.39
N HIS A 179 -8.33 6.36 5.48
CA HIS A 179 -8.14 5.35 6.53
C HIS A 179 -7.84 6.04 7.88
N PRO A 180 -8.60 5.76 8.96
CA PRO A 180 -8.49 6.51 10.22
C PRO A 180 -7.14 6.36 10.93
N ALA A 181 -6.42 5.26 10.69
CA ALA A 181 -5.09 5.03 11.24
C ALA A 181 -3.96 5.64 10.39
N TRP A 182 -4.27 6.39 9.33
CA TRP A 182 -3.26 6.89 8.39
C TRP A 182 -3.06 8.40 8.48
N GLU A 183 -1.81 8.79 8.62
CA GLU A 183 -1.35 10.17 8.50
C GLU A 183 -0.28 10.24 7.41
N LEU A 184 -0.50 11.10 6.39
CA LEU A 184 0.47 11.35 5.33
C LEU A 184 1.06 12.74 5.49
N ARG A 185 2.40 12.84 5.43
CA ARG A 185 3.14 14.10 5.50
C ARG A 185 4.09 14.22 4.32
N THR A 186 4.18 15.43 3.78
CA THR A 186 5.22 15.80 2.82
C THR A 186 6.41 16.40 3.54
N GLY A 187 7.63 15.98 3.18
CA GLY A 187 8.86 16.52 3.73
C GLY A 187 10.01 15.51 3.74
N ASP A 188 11.14 15.96 4.27
CA ASP A 188 12.28 15.09 4.55
C ASP A 188 11.99 14.21 5.77
N PHE A 189 12.46 12.96 5.73
CA PHE A 189 12.21 12.01 6.80
C PHE A 189 12.71 12.50 8.16
N ALA A 190 13.97 12.92 8.22
CA ALA A 190 14.58 13.32 9.49
C ALA A 190 13.91 14.56 10.08
N ASP A 191 13.54 15.53 9.25
CA ASP A 191 12.87 16.75 9.67
C ASP A 191 11.47 16.48 10.21
N VAL A 192 10.68 15.66 9.50
CA VAL A 192 9.33 15.28 9.95
C VAL A 192 9.41 14.47 11.24
N VAL A 193 10.34 13.53 11.36
CA VAL A 193 10.53 12.72 12.57
C VAL A 193 10.86 13.63 13.75
N ALA A 194 11.83 14.53 13.60
CA ALA A 194 12.24 15.46 14.67
C ALA A 194 11.10 16.38 15.13
N ALA A 195 10.21 16.78 14.19
CA ALA A 195 9.12 17.72 14.49
C ALA A 195 7.85 17.04 15.04
N ARG A 196 7.61 15.75 14.72
CA ARG A 196 6.29 15.12 14.89
C ARG A 196 6.31 13.81 15.68
N VAL A 197 7.44 13.13 15.76
CA VAL A 197 7.51 11.80 16.38
C VAL A 197 8.14 11.91 17.77
N GLU A 198 7.40 11.45 18.79
CA GLU A 198 7.94 11.34 20.13
C GLU A 198 9.02 10.26 20.16
N PRO A 199 10.20 10.54 20.72
CA PRO A 199 11.29 9.57 20.79
C PRO A 199 10.85 8.26 21.47
N GLY A 200 11.20 7.14 20.84
CA GLY A 200 10.87 5.81 21.35
C GLY A 200 9.39 5.42 21.28
N SER A 201 8.58 6.12 20.48
CA SER A 201 7.14 5.87 20.38
C SER A 201 6.73 4.96 19.23
N ILE A 202 7.66 4.60 18.35
CA ILE A 202 7.40 3.83 17.12
C ILE A 202 7.84 2.38 17.31
N ASP A 203 6.99 1.44 16.91
CA ASP A 203 7.29 0.01 16.94
C ASP A 203 8.11 -0.43 15.73
N ARG A 204 7.79 0.09 14.54
CA ARG A 204 8.35 -0.31 13.25
C ARG A 204 8.65 0.90 12.38
N VAL A 205 9.85 0.94 11.83
CA VAL A 205 10.23 1.89 10.78
C VAL A 205 10.43 1.11 9.49
N VAL A 206 9.77 1.52 8.41
CA VAL A 206 9.82 0.87 7.09
C VAL A 206 10.22 1.90 6.04
N LEU A 207 11.38 1.73 5.43
CA LEU A 207 11.97 2.67 4.47
C LEU A 207 12.07 2.04 3.07
N ASP A 208 11.28 2.58 2.13
CA ASP A 208 11.38 2.29 0.69
C ASP A 208 11.87 3.55 -0.04
N MET A 209 13.13 3.87 0.15
CA MET A 209 13.73 5.09 -0.37
C MET A 209 15.12 4.87 -0.94
N LEU A 210 15.61 5.88 -1.65
CA LEU A 210 16.90 5.81 -2.34
C LEU A 210 18.08 5.63 -1.39
N ALA A 211 18.08 6.33 -0.25
CA ALA A 211 19.20 6.41 0.68
C ALA A 211 18.77 6.17 2.15
N PRO A 212 18.30 4.95 2.50
CA PRO A 212 17.84 4.68 3.87
C PRO A 212 18.96 4.79 4.91
N TRP A 213 20.24 4.64 4.53
CA TRP A 213 21.39 4.81 5.42
C TRP A 213 21.52 6.22 6.01
N GLU A 214 21.03 7.25 5.33
CA GLU A 214 21.06 8.64 5.81
C GLU A 214 20.08 8.88 6.96
N ASN A 215 19.11 7.99 7.12
CA ASN A 215 18.02 8.11 8.09
C ASN A 215 18.15 7.17 9.29
N VAL A 216 19.27 6.47 9.44
CA VAL A 216 19.49 5.50 10.52
C VAL A 216 19.38 6.16 11.90
N GLU A 217 19.96 7.36 12.08
CA GLU A 217 19.91 8.09 13.35
C GLU A 217 18.48 8.53 13.69
N ALA A 218 17.76 9.18 12.76
CA ALA A 218 16.38 9.60 12.96
C ALA A 218 15.45 8.41 13.24
N ALA A 219 15.63 7.30 12.51
CA ALA A 219 14.90 6.06 12.76
C ALA A 219 15.18 5.49 14.15
N SER A 220 16.44 5.56 14.62
CA SER A 220 16.81 5.09 15.95
C SER A 220 16.18 5.90 17.06
N GLN A 221 16.02 7.20 16.86
CA GLN A 221 15.36 8.10 17.83
C GLN A 221 13.86 7.83 17.91
N ALA A 222 13.21 7.57 16.77
CA ALA A 222 11.79 7.27 16.71
C ALA A 222 11.44 5.90 17.32
N LEU A 223 12.29 4.88 17.11
CA LEU A 223 12.02 3.50 17.51
C LEU A 223 12.11 3.30 19.02
N ALA A 224 11.14 2.60 19.57
CA ALA A 224 11.21 2.03 20.91
C ALA A 224 12.38 1.03 21.02
N PRO A 225 12.95 0.82 22.21
CA PRO A 225 13.88 -0.28 22.43
C PRO A 225 13.27 -1.62 22.01
N GLY A 226 13.98 -2.38 21.18
CA GLY A 226 13.48 -3.62 20.57
C GLY A 226 12.62 -3.40 19.32
N GLY A 227 12.27 -2.15 18.98
CA GLY A 227 11.60 -1.81 17.75
C GLY A 227 12.43 -2.18 16.51
N LEU A 228 11.78 -2.35 15.36
CA LEU A 228 12.42 -2.88 14.16
C LEU A 228 12.59 -1.79 13.11
N PHE A 229 13.82 -1.65 12.63
CA PHE A 229 14.17 -0.97 11.39
C PHE A 229 14.08 -1.95 10.24
N LEU A 230 13.36 -1.62 9.19
CA LEU A 230 13.28 -2.38 7.94
C LEU A 230 13.53 -1.45 6.76
N ALA A 231 14.34 -1.86 5.81
CA ALA A 231 14.48 -1.15 4.55
C ALA A 231 14.33 -2.10 3.35
N TYR A 232 13.75 -1.57 2.27
CA TYR A 232 13.68 -2.17 0.96
C TYR A 232 14.55 -1.36 0.00
N VAL A 233 15.51 -2.02 -0.65
CA VAL A 233 16.48 -1.38 -1.53
C VAL A 233 16.67 -2.17 -2.82
N ALA A 234 16.89 -1.46 -3.92
CA ALA A 234 16.93 -2.06 -5.24
C ALA A 234 18.30 -2.66 -5.63
N THR A 235 19.38 -2.26 -4.98
CA THR A 235 20.74 -2.62 -5.40
C THR A 235 21.60 -3.15 -4.26
N VAL A 236 22.58 -4.02 -4.60
CA VAL A 236 23.55 -4.54 -3.62
C VAL A 236 24.39 -3.43 -2.97
N THR A 237 24.64 -2.33 -3.68
CA THR A 237 25.37 -1.19 -3.14
C THR A 237 24.56 -0.49 -2.05
N GLN A 238 23.25 -0.25 -2.29
CA GLN A 238 22.34 0.31 -1.29
C GLN A 238 22.21 -0.61 -0.08
N LEU A 239 22.08 -1.93 -0.33
CA LEU A 239 22.05 -2.94 0.73
C LEU A 239 23.30 -2.85 1.61
N SER A 240 24.49 -2.93 1.01
CA SER A 240 25.76 -2.85 1.73
C SER A 240 25.89 -1.56 2.54
N ARG A 241 25.58 -0.40 1.93
CA ARG A 241 25.67 0.90 2.62
C ARG A 241 24.73 0.99 3.81
N THR A 242 23.50 0.51 3.67
CA THR A 242 22.52 0.54 4.77
C THR A 242 22.95 -0.37 5.91
N VAL A 243 23.42 -1.57 5.59
CA VAL A 243 23.96 -2.52 6.59
C VAL A 243 25.13 -1.91 7.34
N GLU A 244 26.09 -1.29 6.64
CA GLU A 244 27.25 -0.67 7.27
C GLU A 244 26.87 0.55 8.10
N ALA A 245 25.91 1.37 7.66
CA ALA A 245 25.42 2.49 8.45
C ALA A 245 24.78 2.03 9.77
N LEU A 246 23.97 0.97 9.74
CA LEU A 246 23.39 0.37 10.94
C LEU A 246 24.47 -0.15 11.90
N ARG A 247 25.51 -0.81 11.38
CA ARG A 247 26.64 -1.29 12.17
C ARG A 247 27.43 -0.14 12.81
N HIS A 248 27.76 0.89 12.03
CA HIS A 248 28.54 2.04 12.49
C HIS A 248 27.80 2.86 13.55
N SER A 249 26.46 2.89 13.47
CA SER A 249 25.68 3.60 14.48
C SER A 249 25.84 2.99 15.88
N GLY A 250 26.10 1.69 15.98
CA GLY A 250 26.15 0.96 17.25
C GLY A 250 24.80 0.90 18.00
N LEU A 251 23.71 1.32 17.33
CA LEU A 251 22.38 1.47 17.93
C LEU A 251 21.45 0.29 17.65
N PHE A 252 21.87 -0.62 16.80
CA PHE A 252 21.04 -1.74 16.30
C PHE A 252 21.75 -3.09 16.50
N THR A 253 20.98 -4.14 16.47
CA THR A 253 21.50 -5.52 16.34
C THR A 253 22.19 -5.70 14.99
N GLU A 254 22.96 -6.79 14.83
CA GLU A 254 23.51 -7.16 13.52
C GLU A 254 22.37 -7.25 12.50
N PRO A 255 22.46 -6.53 11.36
CA PRO A 255 21.42 -6.55 10.33
C PRO A 255 21.30 -7.92 9.64
N GLU A 256 20.06 -8.33 9.38
CA GLU A 256 19.72 -9.49 8.55
C GLU A 256 19.23 -9.01 7.19
N SER A 257 19.65 -9.68 6.12
CA SER A 257 19.33 -9.26 4.75
C SER A 257 18.94 -10.45 3.90
N TRP A 258 17.91 -10.26 3.04
CA TRP A 258 17.43 -11.31 2.12
C TRP A 258 16.75 -10.69 0.89
N GLU A 259 16.44 -11.53 -0.07
CA GLU A 259 15.51 -11.26 -1.17
C GLU A 259 14.50 -12.40 -1.27
N SER A 260 13.37 -12.17 -1.94
CA SER A 260 12.37 -13.19 -2.20
C SER A 260 12.14 -13.37 -3.70
N MET A 261 11.84 -14.60 -4.11
CA MET A 261 11.49 -14.96 -5.48
C MET A 261 10.22 -15.79 -5.48
N VAL A 262 9.31 -15.52 -6.43
CA VAL A 262 8.08 -16.29 -6.59
C VAL A 262 8.04 -16.90 -7.97
N ARG A 263 7.93 -18.24 -8.02
CA ARG A 263 7.74 -19.01 -9.23
C ARG A 263 6.39 -19.71 -9.18
N THR A 264 5.57 -19.41 -10.15
CA THR A 264 4.27 -20.07 -10.35
C THR A 264 4.42 -21.37 -11.13
N TRP A 265 3.43 -22.24 -11.01
CA TRP A 265 3.40 -23.55 -11.66
C TRP A 265 2.12 -23.70 -12.44
N ASN A 266 2.24 -24.25 -13.64
CA ASN A 266 1.10 -24.71 -14.42
C ASN A 266 0.80 -26.15 -14.05
N VAL A 267 -0.46 -26.40 -13.63
CA VAL A 267 -0.93 -27.72 -13.23
C VAL A 267 -2.12 -28.10 -14.11
N ASP A 268 -1.90 -29.06 -14.98
CA ASP A 268 -2.91 -29.60 -15.90
C ASP A 268 -2.92 -31.12 -15.77
N GLY A 269 -3.77 -31.64 -14.90
CA GLY A 269 -3.79 -33.04 -14.50
C GLY A 269 -2.43 -33.49 -13.99
N LEU A 270 -1.82 -34.49 -14.62
CA LEU A 270 -0.47 -34.97 -14.31
C LEU A 270 0.66 -34.18 -14.97
N ALA A 271 0.33 -33.27 -15.86
CA ALA A 271 1.31 -32.38 -16.50
C ALA A 271 1.59 -31.17 -15.62
N VAL A 272 2.50 -31.35 -14.68
CA VAL A 272 2.91 -30.33 -13.69
C VAL A 272 4.26 -29.76 -14.07
N ARG A 273 4.33 -28.46 -14.31
CA ARG A 273 5.58 -27.78 -14.68
C ARG A 273 5.61 -26.34 -14.19
N PRO A 274 6.80 -25.81 -13.84
CA PRO A 274 6.93 -24.39 -13.48
C PRO A 274 6.66 -23.52 -14.71
N ASP A 275 6.11 -22.31 -14.45
CA ASP A 275 6.00 -21.30 -15.48
C ASP A 275 7.39 -20.87 -15.97
N HIS A 276 7.47 -20.54 -17.26
CA HIS A 276 8.72 -20.01 -17.83
C HIS A 276 9.11 -18.66 -17.25
N ARG A 277 8.13 -17.85 -16.89
CA ARG A 277 8.32 -16.55 -16.25
C ARG A 277 8.19 -16.69 -14.75
N MET A 278 9.05 -15.96 -14.02
CA MET A 278 8.96 -15.84 -12.57
C MET A 278 9.19 -14.39 -12.17
N VAL A 279 8.66 -13.99 -11.02
CA VAL A 279 9.04 -12.72 -10.39
C VAL A 279 10.30 -13.00 -9.57
N ALA A 280 11.45 -12.69 -10.18
CA ALA A 280 12.77 -12.90 -9.58
C ALA A 280 13.15 -11.71 -8.68
N HIS A 281 14.38 -11.21 -8.85
CA HIS A 281 14.87 -10.06 -8.11
C HIS A 281 14.03 -8.80 -8.40
N THR A 282 13.55 -8.14 -7.36
CA THR A 282 12.86 -6.86 -7.39
C THR A 282 13.49 -5.85 -6.44
N GLY A 283 14.10 -6.33 -5.37
CA GLY A 283 14.83 -5.58 -4.37
C GLY A 283 15.26 -6.49 -3.22
N PHE A 284 16.09 -5.94 -2.35
CA PHE A 284 16.54 -6.57 -1.13
C PHE A 284 15.79 -6.00 0.06
N LEU A 285 15.53 -6.85 1.01
CA LEU A 285 15.00 -6.49 2.32
C LEU A 285 16.10 -6.64 3.36
N LEU A 286 16.11 -5.76 4.33
CA LEU A 286 16.99 -5.87 5.48
C LEU A 286 16.28 -5.41 6.74
N THR A 287 16.61 -6.03 7.87
CA THR A 287 16.09 -5.67 9.19
C THR A 287 17.19 -5.58 10.23
N ALA A 288 16.97 -4.70 11.23
CA ALA A 288 17.75 -4.66 12.44
C ALA A 288 16.88 -4.17 13.60
N ARG A 289 17.15 -4.62 14.83
CA ARG A 289 16.37 -4.22 16.00
C ARG A 289 17.10 -3.14 16.80
N ARG A 290 16.35 -2.13 17.23
CA ARG A 290 16.87 -1.04 18.09
C ARG A 290 17.33 -1.59 19.44
N LEU A 291 18.56 -1.30 19.83
CA LEU A 291 19.08 -1.65 21.15
C LEU A 291 18.52 -0.70 22.22
N ALA A 292 18.49 -1.17 23.46
CA ALA A 292 18.18 -0.29 24.58
C ALA A 292 19.29 0.74 24.79
N ALA A 293 18.94 1.87 25.38
CA ALA A 293 19.92 2.92 25.70
C ALA A 293 21.08 2.38 26.56
N GLY A 294 22.30 2.71 26.19
CA GLY A 294 23.52 2.23 26.88
C GLY A 294 23.94 0.79 26.55
N SER A 295 23.14 0.05 25.76
CA SER A 295 23.53 -1.28 25.28
C SER A 295 24.49 -1.17 24.11
N GLN A 296 25.36 -2.18 23.97
CA GLN A 296 26.29 -2.30 22.84
C GLN A 296 25.92 -3.51 21.99
N PRO A 297 26.11 -3.45 20.65
CA PRO A 297 25.93 -4.61 19.79
C PRO A 297 26.84 -5.77 20.23
N LEU A 298 26.36 -6.99 20.06
CA LEU A 298 27.16 -8.17 20.30
C LEU A 298 28.28 -8.26 19.28
N THR A 299 29.47 -8.62 19.74
CA THR A 299 30.63 -8.84 18.86
C THR A 299 30.34 -9.99 17.88
N ARG A 300 30.58 -9.76 16.60
CA ARG A 300 30.40 -10.78 15.55
C ARG A 300 31.34 -11.95 15.78
N LYS A 301 30.79 -13.17 15.72
CA LYS A 301 31.57 -14.41 15.87
C LYS A 301 32.45 -14.70 14.63
N ARG A 302 32.05 -14.18 13.46
CA ARG A 302 32.79 -14.40 12.19
C ARG A 302 33.44 -13.09 11.77
N PRO A 303 34.76 -13.08 11.59
CA PRO A 303 35.44 -11.91 11.04
C PRO A 303 34.95 -11.70 9.60
N PRO A 304 34.97 -10.46 9.09
CA PRO A 304 34.70 -10.18 7.69
C PRO A 304 35.68 -10.92 6.77
N ALA A 305 35.27 -11.15 5.52
CA ALA A 305 36.14 -11.72 4.51
C ALA A 305 37.37 -10.80 4.26
N ARG A 306 38.46 -11.36 3.81
CA ARG A 306 39.63 -10.56 3.40
C ARG A 306 39.22 -9.60 2.28
N GLY A 307 39.60 -8.33 2.40
CA GLY A 307 39.27 -7.28 1.43
C GLY A 307 37.83 -6.74 1.57
N ALA A 308 37.05 -7.18 2.57
CA ALA A 308 35.70 -6.66 2.79
C ALA A 308 35.69 -5.15 3.15
N TYR A 309 36.79 -4.66 3.73
CA TYR A 309 36.99 -3.27 4.13
C TYR A 309 38.32 -2.75 3.60
N ASP A 310 38.59 -2.96 2.30
CA ASP A 310 39.76 -2.36 1.67
C ASP A 310 39.66 -0.83 1.74
N GLU A 311 40.76 -0.16 2.07
CA GLU A 311 40.88 1.30 2.24
C GLU A 311 40.66 2.08 0.93
N GLY A 312 40.42 1.38 -0.18
CA GLY A 312 40.20 1.92 -1.52
C GLY A 312 38.79 2.44 -1.79
N GLY A 313 38.27 3.29 -0.96
CA GLY A 313 37.13 4.14 -1.24
C GLY A 313 35.82 3.39 -1.59
N TYR A 314 34.83 3.47 -0.72
CA TYR A 314 33.48 3.06 -1.06
C TYR A 314 33.01 3.74 -2.35
N TRP A 315 32.59 2.97 -3.32
CA TRP A 315 31.89 3.44 -4.50
C TRP A 315 30.65 4.23 -4.07
N LEU A 316 30.75 5.52 -4.11
CA LEU A 316 29.61 6.41 -4.15
C LEU A 316 29.39 6.76 -5.61
N PRO A 317 28.41 6.22 -6.30
CA PRO A 317 27.98 6.87 -7.52
C PRO A 317 27.37 8.21 -7.09
N ASP A 318 28.06 9.31 -7.34
CA ASP A 318 27.48 10.66 -7.31
C ASP A 318 26.29 10.80 -8.28
N ASP A 319 25.97 9.73 -9.02
CA ASP A 319 25.03 9.69 -10.13
C ASP A 319 23.70 9.01 -9.81
N VAL A 320 23.38 8.64 -8.56
CA VAL A 320 22.06 8.14 -8.26
C VAL A 320 21.08 9.32 -8.18
N LYS A 321 20.77 9.84 -9.38
CA LYS A 321 19.74 10.88 -9.53
C LYS A 321 18.37 10.25 -9.33
N GLU A 322 17.54 10.92 -8.52
CA GLU A 322 16.12 10.59 -8.45
C GLU A 322 15.52 10.56 -9.85
N ARG A 323 14.79 9.50 -10.16
CA ARG A 323 13.99 9.46 -11.38
C ARG A 323 12.85 10.44 -11.25
N THR A 324 13.00 11.62 -11.81
CA THR A 324 11.91 12.59 -11.90
C THR A 324 10.87 12.08 -12.88
N SER A 325 9.63 11.94 -12.41
CA SER A 325 8.50 11.73 -13.31
C SER A 325 8.21 13.05 -14.03
N THR A 326 7.95 12.98 -15.34
CA THR A 326 7.57 14.21 -16.08
C THR A 326 6.19 14.67 -15.59
N ASP A 327 5.97 15.97 -15.52
CA ASP A 327 4.67 16.57 -15.14
C ASP A 327 3.50 16.00 -15.96
N LYS A 328 3.75 15.66 -17.23
CA LYS A 328 2.76 15.00 -18.09
C LYS A 328 2.38 13.62 -17.57
N LYS A 329 3.35 12.84 -17.06
CA LYS A 329 3.11 11.50 -16.48
C LYS A 329 2.33 11.63 -15.19
N VAL A 330 2.74 12.54 -14.29
CA VAL A 330 2.08 12.79 -13.00
C VAL A 330 0.62 13.22 -13.23
N ARG A 331 0.37 14.24 -14.08
CA ARG A 331 -0.99 14.68 -14.40
C ARG A 331 -1.87 13.59 -14.98
N ARG A 332 -1.33 12.70 -15.82
CA ARG A 332 -2.07 11.55 -16.34
C ARG A 332 -2.46 10.60 -15.23
N VAL A 333 -1.51 10.22 -14.36
CA VAL A 333 -1.77 9.29 -13.27
C VAL A 333 -2.79 9.86 -12.28
N LEU A 334 -2.65 11.14 -11.90
CA LEU A 334 -3.62 11.80 -11.02
C LEU A 334 -5.03 11.83 -11.61
N ARG A 335 -5.16 12.11 -12.91
CA ARG A 335 -6.46 12.05 -13.60
C ARG A 335 -7.04 10.64 -13.54
N ASP A 336 -6.22 9.61 -13.80
CA ASP A 336 -6.65 8.21 -13.79
C ASP A 336 -7.00 7.73 -12.37
N CYS A 337 -6.31 8.25 -11.33
CA CYS A 337 -6.68 8.02 -9.93
C CYS A 337 -8.05 8.64 -9.61
N ARG A 338 -8.25 9.91 -9.95
CA ARG A 338 -9.52 10.62 -9.71
C ARG A 338 -10.70 9.99 -10.45
N ALA A 339 -10.50 9.56 -11.69
CA ALA A 339 -11.53 8.86 -12.48
C ALA A 339 -11.93 7.50 -11.88
N LYS A 340 -11.14 6.96 -10.94
CA LYS A 340 -11.36 5.69 -10.26
C LYS A 340 -11.80 5.84 -8.80
N GLN A 341 -12.02 7.07 -8.33
CA GLN A 341 -12.55 7.36 -7.00
C GLN A 341 -14.08 7.48 -7.05
N PRO A 342 -14.79 7.16 -5.97
CA PRO A 342 -16.19 7.56 -5.80
C PRO A 342 -16.30 9.09 -5.91
N SER A 343 -17.43 9.58 -6.44
CA SER A 343 -17.66 11.01 -6.76
C SER A 343 -17.52 11.98 -5.58
N ASP A 344 -17.52 11.48 -4.34
CA ASP A 344 -17.50 12.29 -3.12
C ASP A 344 -16.17 12.21 -2.32
N ALA A 345 -15.17 11.49 -2.80
CA ALA A 345 -13.88 11.38 -2.11
C ALA A 345 -12.96 12.55 -2.50
N THR A 346 -12.84 13.54 -1.64
CA THR A 346 -11.82 14.59 -1.75
C THR A 346 -10.57 14.12 -1.00
N PRO A 347 -9.37 14.04 -1.62
CA PRO A 347 -8.14 13.71 -0.91
C PRO A 347 -7.86 14.76 0.17
N VAL A 348 -7.75 14.33 1.41
CA VAL A 348 -7.39 15.22 2.51
C VAL A 348 -5.88 15.24 2.65
N LEU A 349 -5.22 16.19 2.02
CA LEU A 349 -3.84 16.55 2.35
C LEU A 349 -3.89 17.47 3.58
N SER A 350 -3.51 16.98 4.74
CA SER A 350 -3.44 17.79 5.94
C SER A 350 -2.15 18.62 5.94
N GLY A 351 -2.30 19.91 5.60
CA GLY A 351 -1.44 21.00 6.01
C GLY A 351 -0.12 21.15 5.26
N SER A 352 -0.10 22.10 4.33
CA SER A 352 1.10 22.89 4.05
C SER A 352 1.53 23.63 5.32
N ALA A 353 2.84 23.70 5.57
CA ALA A 353 3.39 24.57 6.62
C ALA A 353 2.85 25.99 6.44
N ASP A 354 2.29 26.51 7.52
CA ASP A 354 1.85 27.89 7.60
C ASP A 354 3.11 28.77 7.69
N ASP A 355 3.57 29.26 6.55
CA ASP A 355 4.56 30.33 6.49
C ASP A 355 3.84 31.64 6.81
N SER A 356 3.59 31.89 8.09
CA SER A 356 3.32 33.23 8.57
C SER A 356 4.62 34.04 8.52
N GLN A 357 4.88 34.67 7.38
CA GLN A 357 5.77 35.81 7.30
C GLN A 357 5.14 36.95 8.10
N ASP A 358 5.68 37.16 9.29
CA ASP A 358 5.49 38.37 10.05
C ASP A 358 6.31 39.49 9.38
N GLY A 359 5.62 40.33 8.66
CA GLY A 359 6.16 41.56 8.10
C GLY A 359 6.28 42.62 9.18
N GLY A 360 7.48 42.82 9.66
CA GLY A 360 7.84 43.99 10.50
C GLY A 360 8.62 44.99 9.74
N ASP A 361 7.91 46.01 9.19
CA ASP A 361 8.47 47.33 8.88
C ASP A 361 9.09 47.93 10.15
N HIS A 362 10.33 48.43 10.04
CA HIS A 362 10.71 49.73 10.61
C HIS A 362 12.12 50.16 10.18
N VAL A 363 12.11 51.30 9.43
CA VAL A 363 13.11 52.38 9.32
C VAL A 363 14.50 52.00 8.80
#